data_a1bde697f8a3e6a29390fb3f3652120a
#
_entry.id   a1bde697f8a3e6a29390fb3f3652120a
#
_cell.length_a   1.000
_cell.length_b   1.000
_cell.length_c   1.000
_cell.angle_alpha   90.00
_cell.angle_beta   90.00
_cell.angle_gamma   90.00
#
_symmetry.space_group_name_H-M   'P 1'
#
loop_
_entity.id
_entity.type
_entity.pdbx_description
1 polymer ?
#
loop_
_entity_poly.entity_id
_entity_poly.type
_entity_poly.pdbx_seq_one_letter_code
_entity_poly.pdbx_strand_id
1 'polypeptide(L)'
;AWPAPRARGLERAFRGKIGARRLVELPKRDTSGIEFIFLATNIEMGTPWRFTAEKIGTYTTPDDMTIAEAVAASACFPPIFGPIKIKKNGKTIAHLTDGGVYDNTGMEPVWNSNKVVLVSDAGTPFDFQVPKWFGSRIMRYVDIGRNQVGALRRRAIIRRLNRRYQTVRRDAEPSPCALAEQDDCYLRSHRVTDKPSGAFWRLASKKTSFCENCSEEFAQEIAKLDEDWYGYSEQICDSLIGEMRTDMDSFTRAEARILENHGYFMADLAIRRHARHLGDLEAAFRVPHRDVLDEPTVLAALRVSHSRLHSWSRWFD
;
A
#
# COMPACT_ATOMS: atom_id res chain seq x y z
N ALA A 1 -19.82 -24.20 11.69
CA ALA A 1 -19.44 -22.82 11.36
C ALA A 1 -18.43 -22.37 12.42
N TRP A 2 -17.20 -22.09 12.03
CA TRP A 2 -16.20 -21.54 12.93
C TRP A 2 -16.63 -20.13 13.33
N PRO A 3 -16.66 -19.82 14.63
CA PRO A 3 -16.93 -18.46 15.05
C PRO A 3 -15.72 -17.63 14.67
N ALA A 4 -15.80 -16.95 13.53
CA ALA A 4 -14.82 -15.91 13.22
C ALA A 4 -14.80 -14.89 14.37
N PRO A 5 -13.61 -14.46 14.84
CA PRO A 5 -13.50 -13.40 15.83
C PRO A 5 -14.37 -12.24 15.37
N ARG A 6 -15.20 -11.72 16.26
CA ARG A 6 -16.19 -10.73 15.87
C ARG A 6 -15.46 -9.47 15.45
N ALA A 7 -15.75 -8.96 14.30
CA ALA A 7 -15.25 -7.69 13.76
C ALA A 7 -15.39 -6.49 14.72
N ARG A 8 -16.30 -6.58 15.73
CA ARG A 8 -16.40 -5.65 16.85
C ARG A 8 -15.17 -5.57 17.76
N GLY A 9 -14.37 -6.66 17.85
CA GLY A 9 -13.08 -6.64 18.57
C GLY A 9 -12.08 -5.75 17.86
N LEU A 10 -12.01 -5.84 16.53
CA LEU A 10 -11.13 -5.03 15.70
C LEU A 10 -11.50 -3.54 15.77
N GLU A 11 -12.80 -3.21 15.66
CA GLU A 11 -13.29 -1.83 15.84
C GLU A 11 -12.93 -1.26 17.21
N ARG A 12 -13.12 -2.07 18.30
CA ARG A 12 -12.76 -1.65 19.65
C ARG A 12 -11.27 -1.38 19.80
N ALA A 13 -10.42 -2.20 19.20
CA ALA A 13 -8.98 -2.01 19.21
C ALA A 13 -8.58 -0.70 18.50
N PHE A 14 -9.14 -0.41 17.33
CA PHE A 14 -8.90 0.85 16.64
C PHE A 14 -9.48 2.05 17.40
N ARG A 15 -10.68 1.93 17.99
CA ARG A 15 -11.27 2.98 18.81
C ARG A 15 -10.39 3.32 20.02
N GLY A 16 -9.71 2.35 20.61
CA GLY A 16 -8.73 2.56 21.67
C GLY A 16 -7.50 3.39 21.23
N LYS A 17 -7.16 3.37 19.95
CA LYS A 17 -6.02 4.12 19.37
C LYS A 17 -6.42 5.45 18.74
N ILE A 18 -7.49 5.47 17.97
CA ILE A 18 -7.94 6.63 17.17
C ILE A 18 -8.92 7.50 17.98
N GLY A 19 -9.57 6.94 19.00
CA GLY A 19 -10.64 7.56 19.73
C GLY A 19 -12.00 7.42 19.02
N ALA A 20 -13.01 8.17 19.52
CA ALA A 20 -14.38 8.15 19.00
C ALA A 20 -14.61 9.23 17.92
N ARG A 21 -13.57 9.66 17.20
CA ARG A 21 -13.68 10.66 16.13
C ARG A 21 -14.62 10.18 15.04
N ARG A 22 -15.49 11.06 14.59
CA ARG A 22 -16.48 10.74 13.56
C ARG A 22 -15.92 10.92 12.16
N LEU A 23 -16.40 10.10 11.25
CA LEU A 23 -15.95 10.13 9.85
C LEU A 23 -16.27 11.47 9.17
N VAL A 24 -17.42 12.07 9.51
CA VAL A 24 -17.86 13.39 9.01
C VAL A 24 -16.99 14.56 9.46
N GLU A 25 -16.15 14.36 10.49
CA GLU A 25 -15.21 15.39 11.01
C GLU A 25 -13.90 15.44 10.22
N LEU A 26 -13.65 14.46 9.33
CA LEU A 26 -12.48 14.49 8.46
C LEU A 26 -12.53 15.65 7.48
N PRO A 27 -11.36 16.15 7.05
CA PRO A 27 -11.27 17.17 6.00
C PRO A 27 -12.05 16.73 4.75
N LYS A 28 -12.72 17.71 4.13
CA LYS A 28 -13.46 17.51 2.87
C LYS A 28 -12.71 18.17 1.74
N ARG A 29 -12.71 17.55 0.57
CA ARG A 29 -12.00 18.04 -0.61
C ARG A 29 -12.36 19.51 -0.95
N ASP A 30 -13.65 19.84 -0.88
CA ASP A 30 -14.14 21.15 -1.28
C ASP A 30 -13.74 22.29 -0.32
N THR A 31 -13.46 21.96 0.96
CA THR A 31 -13.14 22.97 1.98
C THR A 31 -11.66 23.05 2.31
N SER A 32 -10.95 21.93 2.28
CA SER A 32 -9.54 21.85 2.69
C SER A 32 -8.59 21.45 1.57
N GLY A 33 -9.11 21.01 0.41
CA GLY A 33 -8.32 20.41 -0.67
C GLY A 33 -7.83 18.98 -0.35
N ILE A 34 -8.10 18.47 0.85
CA ILE A 34 -7.68 17.14 1.31
C ILE A 34 -8.91 16.24 1.47
N GLU A 35 -8.81 15.01 1.00
CA GLU A 35 -9.81 13.97 1.21
C GLU A 35 -9.15 12.70 1.72
N PHE A 36 -9.69 12.12 2.79
CA PHE A 36 -9.33 10.80 3.27
C PHE A 36 -10.30 9.77 2.72
N ILE A 37 -9.76 8.71 2.10
CA ILE A 37 -10.56 7.61 1.54
C ILE A 37 -10.08 6.32 2.19
N PHE A 38 -10.94 5.66 2.99
CA PHE A 38 -10.68 4.29 3.44
C PHE A 38 -11.40 3.33 2.50
N LEU A 39 -10.75 2.22 2.17
CA LEU A 39 -11.28 1.25 1.24
C LEU A 39 -11.60 -0.06 1.93
N ALA A 40 -12.76 -0.60 1.63
CA ALA A 40 -13.16 -1.97 1.95
C ALA A 40 -13.66 -2.66 0.68
N THR A 41 -13.93 -3.96 0.77
CA THR A 41 -14.52 -4.74 -0.32
C THR A 41 -15.95 -5.11 0.03
N ASN A 42 -16.90 -4.79 -0.83
CA ASN A 42 -18.28 -5.24 -0.70
C ASN A 42 -18.39 -6.68 -1.23
N ILE A 43 -18.73 -7.62 -0.34
CA ILE A 43 -18.75 -9.05 -0.65
C ILE A 43 -19.92 -9.40 -1.57
N GLU A 44 -21.05 -8.71 -1.42
CA GLU A 44 -22.27 -8.98 -2.20
C GLU A 44 -22.09 -8.60 -3.66
N MET A 45 -21.37 -7.51 -3.90
CA MET A 45 -21.20 -6.94 -5.26
C MET A 45 -19.85 -7.27 -5.89
N GLY A 46 -18.85 -7.71 -5.08
CA GLY A 46 -17.49 -7.90 -5.55
C GLY A 46 -16.80 -6.61 -5.99
N THR A 47 -17.16 -5.46 -5.39
CA THR A 47 -16.69 -4.13 -5.78
C THR A 47 -16.05 -3.39 -4.62
N PRO A 48 -15.19 -2.36 -4.89
CA PRO A 48 -14.64 -1.54 -3.82
C PRO A 48 -15.74 -0.73 -3.13
N TRP A 49 -15.60 -0.59 -1.82
CA TRP A 49 -16.45 0.26 -1.00
C TRP A 49 -15.60 1.38 -0.40
N ARG A 50 -16.00 2.62 -0.63
CA ARG A 50 -15.27 3.81 -0.17
C ARG A 50 -15.93 4.39 1.06
N PHE A 51 -15.11 4.82 2.02
CA PHE A 51 -15.51 5.63 3.16
C PHE A 51 -14.82 6.98 3.07
N THR A 52 -15.59 8.04 3.03
CA THR A 52 -15.12 9.43 3.07
C THR A 52 -15.94 10.21 4.09
N ALA A 53 -15.56 11.46 4.37
CA ALA A 53 -16.34 12.33 5.22
C ALA A 53 -17.79 12.56 4.72
N GLU A 54 -18.00 12.45 3.40
CA GLU A 54 -19.28 12.76 2.76
C GLU A 54 -20.10 11.52 2.38
N LYS A 55 -19.41 10.45 1.99
CA LYS A 55 -20.05 9.25 1.42
C LYS A 55 -19.48 7.95 1.96
N ILE A 56 -20.35 6.96 2.13
CA ILE A 56 -20.03 5.56 2.36
C ILE A 56 -20.66 4.73 1.22
N GLY A 57 -19.83 4.18 0.34
CA GLY A 57 -20.32 3.59 -0.91
C GLY A 57 -21.12 4.61 -1.73
N THR A 58 -22.41 4.33 -1.95
CA THR A 58 -23.36 5.24 -2.65
C THR A 58 -24.22 6.09 -1.69
N TYR A 59 -24.06 5.92 -0.39
CA TYR A 59 -24.87 6.58 0.63
C TYR A 59 -24.14 7.77 1.24
N THR A 60 -24.89 8.75 1.74
CA THR A 60 -24.35 9.81 2.60
C THR A 60 -23.83 9.22 3.90
N THR A 61 -22.68 9.69 4.36
CA THR A 61 -22.05 9.24 5.61
C THR A 61 -22.96 9.57 6.80
N PRO A 62 -23.30 8.58 7.64
CA PRO A 62 -24.04 8.82 8.87
C PRO A 62 -23.24 9.67 9.86
N ASP A 63 -23.91 10.58 10.58
CA ASP A 63 -23.26 11.48 11.53
C ASP A 63 -22.59 10.76 12.71
N ASP A 64 -23.09 9.58 13.07
CA ASP A 64 -22.58 8.76 14.18
C ASP A 64 -21.48 7.77 13.77
N MET A 65 -21.19 7.65 12.46
CA MET A 65 -20.16 6.75 11.98
C MET A 65 -18.77 7.21 12.38
N THR A 66 -18.00 6.32 13.00
CA THR A 66 -16.64 6.62 13.47
C THR A 66 -15.58 6.25 12.46
N ILE A 67 -14.42 6.92 12.54
CA ILE A 67 -13.23 6.55 11.76
C ILE A 67 -12.81 5.12 12.11
N ALA A 68 -12.92 4.71 13.37
CA ALA A 68 -12.57 3.36 13.81
C ALA A 68 -13.42 2.28 13.14
N GLU A 69 -14.69 2.53 12.85
CA GLU A 69 -15.55 1.61 12.09
C GLU A 69 -15.10 1.49 10.63
N ALA A 70 -14.78 2.61 9.98
CA ALA A 70 -14.26 2.60 8.62
C ALA A 70 -12.91 1.86 8.50
N VAL A 71 -11.98 2.12 9.43
CA VAL A 71 -10.68 1.45 9.49
C VAL A 71 -10.84 -0.04 9.81
N ALA A 72 -11.74 -0.41 10.72
CA ALA A 72 -12.02 -1.81 11.02
C ALA A 72 -12.59 -2.56 9.80
N ALA A 73 -13.46 -1.92 9.01
CA ALA A 73 -13.97 -2.50 7.77
C ALA A 73 -12.87 -2.66 6.73
N SER A 74 -11.96 -1.69 6.63
CA SER A 74 -10.80 -1.71 5.72
C SER A 74 -9.78 -2.81 6.09
N ALA A 75 -9.64 -3.13 7.38
CA ALA A 75 -8.66 -4.10 7.90
C ALA A 75 -9.27 -5.46 8.28
N CYS A 76 -10.53 -5.71 7.91
CA CYS A 76 -11.25 -6.93 8.25
C CYS A 76 -10.82 -8.11 7.37
N PHE A 77 -9.58 -8.59 7.57
CA PHE A 77 -8.93 -9.59 6.71
C PHE A 77 -9.57 -10.97 6.81
N PRO A 78 -10.05 -11.56 5.69
CA PRO A 78 -10.59 -12.91 5.67
C PRO A 78 -9.43 -13.96 5.63
N PRO A 79 -9.61 -15.14 6.23
CA PRO A 79 -10.77 -15.64 6.98
C PRO A 79 -10.69 -15.33 8.48
N ILE A 80 -9.71 -14.54 8.93
CA ILE A 80 -9.47 -14.27 10.36
C ILE A 80 -10.68 -13.57 10.96
N PHE A 81 -11.19 -12.54 10.28
CA PHE A 81 -12.38 -11.82 10.70
C PHE A 81 -13.58 -12.11 9.81
N GLY A 82 -14.75 -12.22 10.44
CA GLY A 82 -15.99 -12.27 9.68
C GLY A 82 -16.36 -10.88 9.11
N PRO A 83 -17.21 -10.82 8.08
CA PRO A 83 -17.58 -9.56 7.44
C PRO A 83 -18.24 -8.57 8.40
N ILE A 84 -17.89 -7.29 8.23
CA ILE A 84 -18.56 -6.18 8.95
C ILE A 84 -19.85 -5.81 8.22
N LYS A 85 -20.93 -5.69 9.01
CA LYS A 85 -22.24 -5.24 8.51
C LYS A 85 -22.36 -3.74 8.67
N ILE A 86 -22.47 -3.03 7.56
CA ILE A 86 -22.80 -1.61 7.58
C ILE A 86 -24.31 -1.45 7.62
N LYS A 87 -24.81 -0.64 8.56
CA LYS A 87 -26.23 -0.38 8.74
C LYS A 87 -26.53 1.09 8.48
N LYS A 88 -27.69 1.35 7.87
CA LYS A 88 -28.29 2.67 7.75
C LYS A 88 -29.77 2.57 8.07
N ASN A 89 -30.25 3.41 8.99
CA ASN A 89 -31.65 3.39 9.48
C ASN A 89 -32.09 1.98 9.92
N GLY A 90 -31.22 1.27 10.66
CA GLY A 90 -31.48 -0.07 11.18
C GLY A 90 -31.39 -1.22 10.15
N LYS A 91 -31.29 -0.91 8.85
CA LYS A 91 -31.18 -1.92 7.78
C LYS A 91 -29.71 -2.13 7.41
N THR A 92 -29.31 -3.39 7.19
CA THR A 92 -27.99 -3.72 6.62
C THR A 92 -27.98 -3.30 5.16
N ILE A 93 -26.99 -2.48 4.78
CA ILE A 93 -26.82 -1.96 3.43
C ILE A 93 -25.60 -2.57 2.71
N ALA A 94 -24.67 -3.18 3.45
CA ALA A 94 -23.50 -3.87 2.89
C ALA A 94 -22.88 -4.84 3.91
N HIS A 95 -22.25 -5.90 3.39
CA HIS A 95 -21.32 -6.76 4.12
C HIS A 95 -19.92 -6.51 3.56
N LEU A 96 -19.02 -6.04 4.41
CA LEU A 96 -17.69 -5.60 3.99
C LEU A 96 -16.60 -6.49 4.56
N THR A 97 -15.53 -6.64 3.80
CA THR A 97 -14.27 -7.26 4.20
C THR A 97 -13.11 -6.34 3.82
N ASP A 98 -11.89 -6.74 4.16
CA ASP A 98 -10.65 -6.02 3.90
C ASP A 98 -10.58 -5.43 2.49
N GLY A 99 -10.11 -4.20 2.38
CA GLY A 99 -9.96 -3.50 1.11
C GLY A 99 -8.97 -4.17 0.16
N GLY A 100 -7.93 -4.81 0.73
CA GLY A 100 -6.91 -5.53 -0.03
C GLY A 100 -7.41 -6.80 -0.73
N VAL A 101 -8.64 -7.27 -0.43
CA VAL A 101 -9.26 -8.35 -1.19
C VAL A 101 -9.55 -7.91 -2.62
N TYR A 102 -9.99 -6.66 -2.82
CA TYR A 102 -10.24 -6.09 -4.13
C TYR A 102 -9.02 -5.31 -4.66
N ASP A 103 -8.49 -4.37 -3.87
CA ASP A 103 -7.39 -3.47 -4.27
C ASP A 103 -6.45 -3.18 -3.10
N ASN A 104 -5.38 -3.97 -2.97
CA ASN A 104 -4.41 -3.83 -1.88
C ASN A 104 -3.58 -2.54 -1.96
N THR A 105 -3.50 -1.91 -3.11
CA THR A 105 -2.76 -0.65 -3.31
C THR A 105 -3.63 0.59 -3.14
N GLY A 106 -4.95 0.44 -3.08
CA GLY A 106 -5.87 1.55 -2.92
C GLY A 106 -5.91 2.53 -4.10
N MET A 107 -5.54 2.08 -5.29
CA MET A 107 -5.34 2.94 -6.46
C MET A 107 -6.62 3.37 -7.16
N GLU A 108 -7.64 2.53 -7.10
CA GLU A 108 -8.89 2.70 -7.87
C GLU A 108 -9.54 4.08 -7.69
N PRO A 109 -9.67 4.65 -6.46
CA PRO A 109 -10.32 5.95 -6.29
C PRO A 109 -9.49 7.13 -6.79
N VAL A 110 -8.17 6.99 -6.90
CA VAL A 110 -7.26 8.13 -7.17
C VAL A 110 -6.65 8.11 -8.56
N TRP A 111 -6.67 6.96 -9.22
CA TRP A 111 -5.92 6.71 -10.45
C TRP A 111 -6.31 7.61 -11.63
N ASN A 112 -7.60 7.86 -11.81
CA ASN A 112 -8.11 8.66 -12.93
C ASN A 112 -8.45 10.11 -12.56
N SER A 113 -8.42 10.45 -11.27
CA SER A 113 -8.83 11.75 -10.76
C SER A 113 -7.67 12.69 -10.40
N ASN A 114 -6.43 12.15 -10.36
CA ASN A 114 -5.27 12.92 -9.93
C ASN A 114 -4.20 13.00 -11.02
N LYS A 115 -3.58 14.18 -11.17
CA LYS A 115 -2.46 14.41 -12.10
C LYS A 115 -1.16 13.79 -11.63
N VAL A 116 -0.99 13.69 -10.31
CA VAL A 116 0.18 13.10 -9.67
C VAL A 116 -0.29 12.02 -8.71
N VAL A 117 0.36 10.86 -8.76
CA VAL A 117 0.05 9.73 -7.87
C VAL A 117 1.34 9.17 -7.29
N LEU A 118 1.42 9.18 -5.96
CA LEU A 118 2.51 8.55 -5.21
C LEU A 118 1.97 7.26 -4.58
N VAL A 119 2.65 6.15 -4.84
CA VAL A 119 2.18 4.82 -4.42
C VAL A 119 3.22 4.15 -3.54
N SER A 120 2.82 3.83 -2.32
CA SER A 120 3.60 3.02 -1.38
C SER A 120 2.95 1.63 -1.26
N ASP A 121 3.66 0.58 -1.68
CA ASP A 121 3.22 -0.80 -1.62
C ASP A 121 4.00 -1.56 -0.52
N ALA A 122 3.38 -1.76 0.62
CA ALA A 122 3.90 -2.54 1.74
C ALA A 122 3.49 -4.02 1.68
N GLY A 123 3.01 -4.49 0.53
CA GLY A 123 2.62 -5.89 0.33
C GLY A 123 3.79 -6.85 0.49
N THR A 124 3.58 -7.92 1.27
CA THR A 124 4.57 -8.96 1.48
C THR A 124 4.85 -9.75 0.20
N PRO A 125 6.09 -10.19 -0.02
CA PRO A 125 6.41 -11.16 -1.06
C PRO A 125 5.59 -12.44 -0.93
N PHE A 126 5.38 -13.10 -2.05
CA PHE A 126 4.67 -14.38 -2.07
C PHE A 126 5.52 -15.46 -1.39
N ASP A 127 4.98 -16.11 -0.36
CA ASP A 127 5.63 -17.23 0.30
C ASP A 127 5.66 -18.47 -0.61
N PHE A 128 6.81 -19.17 -0.68
CA PHE A 128 7.03 -20.32 -1.56
C PHE A 128 6.69 -21.68 -0.92
N GLN A 129 5.90 -21.71 0.15
CA GLN A 129 5.52 -22.92 0.84
C GLN A 129 4.34 -23.65 0.18
N VAL A 130 4.39 -24.97 0.15
CA VAL A 130 3.27 -25.79 -0.30
C VAL A 130 2.46 -26.25 0.93
N PRO A 131 1.21 -25.79 1.07
CA PRO A 131 0.40 -26.16 2.22
C PRO A 131 0.06 -27.64 2.23
N LYS A 132 0.18 -28.28 3.39
CA LYS A 132 -0.10 -29.73 3.55
C LYS A 132 -1.58 -30.01 3.79
N TRP A 133 -2.32 -29.10 4.39
CA TRP A 133 -3.72 -29.31 4.78
C TRP A 133 -4.71 -28.70 3.77
N PHE A 134 -5.87 -29.30 3.59
CA PHE A 134 -6.87 -28.91 2.57
C PHE A 134 -7.30 -27.44 2.66
N GLY A 135 -7.64 -26.96 3.86
CA GLY A 135 -8.07 -25.56 4.05
C GLY A 135 -6.96 -24.56 3.69
N SER A 136 -5.72 -24.87 4.06
CA SER A 136 -4.58 -24.02 3.71
C SER A 136 -4.26 -24.05 2.20
N ARG A 137 -4.60 -25.14 1.48
CA ARG A 137 -4.51 -25.18 0.01
C ARG A 137 -5.52 -24.25 -0.66
N ILE A 138 -6.76 -24.19 -0.16
CA ILE A 138 -7.76 -23.24 -0.67
C ILE A 138 -7.28 -21.80 -0.49
N MET A 139 -6.79 -21.46 0.72
CA MET A 139 -6.21 -20.15 0.96
C MET A 139 -5.05 -19.85 0.01
N ARG A 140 -4.21 -20.85 -0.26
CA ARG A 140 -3.11 -20.70 -1.22
C ARG A 140 -3.58 -20.38 -2.63
N TYR A 141 -4.65 -20.97 -3.10
CA TYR A 141 -5.22 -20.64 -4.41
C TYR A 141 -5.75 -19.20 -4.46
N VAL A 142 -6.39 -18.75 -3.38
CA VAL A 142 -6.82 -17.36 -3.23
C VAL A 142 -5.62 -16.42 -3.25
N ASP A 143 -4.54 -16.75 -2.53
CA ASP A 143 -3.31 -15.95 -2.48
C ASP A 143 -2.62 -15.88 -3.85
N ILE A 144 -2.60 -16.96 -4.63
CA ILE A 144 -2.09 -16.96 -6.00
C ILE A 144 -2.90 -15.97 -6.85
N GLY A 145 -4.24 -16.03 -6.79
CA GLY A 145 -5.10 -15.10 -7.53
C GLY A 145 -4.86 -13.65 -7.14
N ARG A 146 -4.80 -13.34 -5.83
CA ARG A 146 -4.50 -12.00 -5.31
C ARG A 146 -3.13 -11.49 -5.77
N ASN A 147 -2.10 -12.35 -5.74
CA ASN A 147 -0.77 -11.99 -6.21
C ASN A 147 -0.74 -11.70 -7.71
N GLN A 148 -1.46 -12.47 -8.53
CA GLN A 148 -1.57 -12.21 -9.97
C GLN A 148 -2.26 -10.88 -10.24
N VAL A 149 -3.39 -10.60 -9.59
CA VAL A 149 -4.07 -9.30 -9.71
C VAL A 149 -3.16 -8.15 -9.26
N GLY A 150 -2.48 -8.31 -8.12
CA GLY A 150 -1.50 -7.33 -7.63
C GLY A 150 -0.34 -7.10 -8.61
N ALA A 151 0.19 -8.17 -9.21
CA ALA A 151 1.26 -8.08 -10.21
C ALA A 151 0.80 -7.36 -11.49
N LEU A 152 -0.41 -7.64 -11.96
CA LEU A 152 -1.00 -6.97 -13.13
C LEU A 152 -1.21 -5.47 -12.85
N ARG A 153 -1.77 -5.12 -11.69
CA ARG A 153 -1.95 -3.72 -11.29
C ARG A 153 -0.61 -2.99 -11.17
N ARG A 154 0.40 -3.59 -10.53
CA ARG A 154 1.75 -3.01 -10.46
C ARG A 154 2.35 -2.76 -11.84
N ARG A 155 2.25 -3.72 -12.76
CA ARG A 155 2.72 -3.54 -14.14
C ARG A 155 1.97 -2.40 -14.83
N ALA A 156 0.66 -2.27 -14.64
CA ALA A 156 -0.13 -1.18 -15.19
C ALA A 156 0.30 0.18 -14.62
N ILE A 157 0.55 0.28 -13.30
CA ILE A 157 1.06 1.47 -12.64
C ILE A 157 2.41 1.86 -13.23
N ILE A 158 3.38 0.95 -13.22
CA ILE A 158 4.74 1.19 -13.73
C ILE A 158 4.70 1.59 -15.21
N ARG A 159 3.95 0.88 -16.05
CA ARG A 159 3.79 1.24 -17.47
C ARG A 159 3.22 2.63 -17.65
N ARG A 160 2.24 3.02 -16.86
CA ARG A 160 1.60 4.34 -16.97
C ARG A 160 2.52 5.46 -16.51
N LEU A 161 3.26 5.26 -15.42
CA LEU A 161 4.25 6.22 -14.92
C LEU A 161 5.45 6.33 -15.87
N ASN A 162 5.92 5.22 -16.46
CA ASN A 162 7.07 5.19 -17.37
C ASN A 162 6.74 5.67 -18.81
N ARG A 163 5.48 5.69 -19.25
CA ARG A 163 5.11 6.15 -20.61
C ARG A 163 5.52 7.60 -20.89
N ARG A 164 5.70 8.43 -19.88
CA ARG A 164 6.21 9.80 -20.06
C ARG A 164 7.69 9.81 -20.50
N TYR A 165 8.47 8.81 -20.11
CA TYR A 165 9.88 8.67 -20.51
C TYR A 165 10.06 8.27 -21.98
N GLN A 166 9.09 7.56 -22.55
CA GLN A 166 9.16 7.06 -23.92
C GLN A 166 8.64 8.07 -24.96
N THR A 167 7.75 9.00 -24.59
CA THR A 167 7.27 10.02 -25.52
C THR A 167 8.31 11.08 -25.88
N VAL A 168 9.28 11.33 -25.01
CA VAL A 168 10.42 12.24 -25.31
C VAL A 168 11.45 11.58 -26.24
N ARG A 169 11.46 10.26 -26.38
CA ARG A 169 12.37 9.52 -27.28
C ARG A 169 11.75 9.12 -28.63
N ARG A 170 10.47 9.39 -28.87
CA ARG A 170 9.74 8.94 -30.07
C ARG A 170 9.62 9.96 -31.19
N ASP A 171 10.57 10.90 -31.29
CA ASP A 171 10.83 11.57 -32.59
C ASP A 171 11.72 10.73 -33.50
N ALA A 172 11.99 9.46 -33.15
CA ALA A 172 12.73 8.50 -33.95
C ALA A 172 11.96 7.18 -34.04
N GLU A 173 11.33 6.96 -35.21
CA GLU A 173 10.82 5.74 -35.84
C GLU A 173 9.84 4.79 -35.10
N PRO A 174 8.77 4.31 -35.80
CA PRO A 174 7.77 3.40 -35.25
C PRO A 174 8.27 1.95 -35.30
N SER A 175 8.35 1.28 -34.17
CA SER A 175 8.55 -0.16 -34.06
C SER A 175 7.21 -0.90 -34.04
N PRO A 176 7.03 -2.01 -34.75
CA PRO A 176 5.76 -2.69 -34.92
C PRO A 176 5.48 -3.64 -33.73
N CYS A 177 4.67 -3.21 -32.79
CA CYS A 177 4.05 -4.10 -31.82
C CYS A 177 2.57 -3.71 -31.61
N ALA A 178 1.75 -4.04 -32.59
CA ALA A 178 0.32 -3.75 -32.65
C ALA A 178 -0.55 -4.72 -31.80
N LEU A 179 0.02 -5.65 -31.05
CA LEU A 179 -0.71 -6.68 -30.30
C LEU A 179 -0.94 -6.38 -28.82
N ALA A 180 -0.46 -5.24 -28.32
CA ALA A 180 -0.64 -4.83 -26.91
C ALA A 180 -1.83 -3.88 -26.68
N GLU A 181 -2.64 -3.57 -27.70
CA GLU A 181 -3.70 -2.57 -27.62
C GLU A 181 -5.06 -3.10 -27.14
N GLN A 182 -5.24 -4.41 -27.01
CA GLN A 182 -6.52 -4.99 -26.60
C GLN A 182 -6.77 -4.95 -25.08
N ASP A 183 -5.72 -4.86 -24.24
CA ASP A 183 -5.87 -4.79 -22.78
C ASP A 183 -6.23 -3.37 -22.28
N ASP A 184 -6.23 -2.37 -23.13
CA ASP A 184 -6.43 -0.95 -22.79
C ASP A 184 -7.93 -0.53 -22.83
N CYS A 185 -8.84 -1.44 -23.17
CA CYS A 185 -10.26 -1.13 -23.33
C CYS A 185 -10.95 -0.76 -22.01
N TYR A 186 -10.53 -1.36 -20.89
CA TYR A 186 -11.09 -1.03 -19.57
C TYR A 186 -10.65 0.36 -19.05
N LEU A 187 -9.54 0.87 -19.55
CA LEU A 187 -8.95 2.17 -19.15
C LEU A 187 -9.35 3.33 -20.07
N ARG A 188 -10.02 3.09 -21.19
CA ARG A 188 -10.36 4.12 -22.20
C ARG A 188 -11.62 4.94 -21.93
N SER A 189 -12.44 4.59 -20.93
CA SER A 189 -13.74 5.26 -20.76
C SER A 189 -13.68 6.65 -20.12
N HIS A 190 -12.52 7.11 -19.65
CA HIS A 190 -12.37 8.46 -19.08
C HIS A 190 -11.18 9.18 -19.71
N ARG A 191 -11.46 10.10 -20.62
CA ARG A 191 -10.50 11.01 -21.25
C ARG A 191 -9.90 11.95 -20.21
N VAL A 192 -8.76 11.57 -19.61
CA VAL A 192 -7.82 12.53 -19.06
C VAL A 192 -6.68 12.66 -20.06
N THR A 193 -6.62 13.81 -20.74
CA THR A 193 -5.61 14.12 -21.76
C THR A 193 -4.21 14.28 -21.17
N ASP A 194 -4.07 14.44 -19.86
CA ASP A 194 -2.80 14.50 -19.15
C ASP A 194 -2.54 13.19 -18.40
N LYS A 195 -1.52 12.46 -18.83
CA LYS A 195 -1.07 11.23 -18.18
C LYS A 195 -0.58 11.57 -16.78
N PRO A 196 -1.01 10.84 -15.71
CA PRO A 196 -0.53 11.10 -14.38
C PRO A 196 0.99 10.89 -14.31
N SER A 197 1.66 11.80 -13.66
CA SER A 197 3.04 11.65 -13.20
C SER A 197 3.03 11.08 -11.79
N GLY A 198 4.18 10.62 -11.30
CA GLY A 198 4.28 10.16 -9.91
C GLY A 198 5.41 9.18 -9.70
N ALA A 199 5.38 8.54 -8.55
CA ALA A 199 6.38 7.57 -8.15
C ALA A 199 5.72 6.34 -7.49
N PHE A 200 6.38 5.20 -7.61
CA PHE A 200 5.98 3.94 -7.03
C PHE A 200 7.17 3.29 -6.33
N TRP A 201 6.98 2.86 -5.10
CA TRP A 201 7.98 2.11 -4.34
C TRP A 201 7.33 1.00 -3.54
N ARG A 202 8.13 0.02 -3.16
CA ARG A 202 7.69 -1.17 -2.41
C ARG A 202 8.56 -1.39 -1.20
N LEU A 203 8.04 -2.13 -0.23
CA LEU A 203 8.81 -2.57 0.93
C LEU A 203 10.10 -3.32 0.51
N ALA A 204 10.02 -4.21 -0.47
CA ALA A 204 11.16 -4.94 -1.01
C ALA A 204 11.95 -4.19 -2.11
N SER A 205 11.74 -2.88 -2.29
CA SER A 205 12.56 -2.09 -3.22
C SER A 205 13.94 -1.85 -2.66
N LYS A 206 14.92 -1.77 -3.56
CA LYS A 206 16.32 -1.51 -3.24
C LYS A 206 16.79 -0.26 -3.95
N LYS A 207 17.88 0.31 -3.48
CA LYS A 207 18.57 1.42 -4.13
C LYS A 207 18.92 1.10 -5.58
N THR A 208 19.48 -0.08 -5.84
CA THR A 208 19.84 -0.53 -7.20
C THR A 208 18.67 -0.57 -8.15
N SER A 209 17.47 -0.93 -7.70
CA SER A 209 16.26 -0.94 -8.55
C SER A 209 15.94 0.44 -9.16
N PHE A 210 16.35 1.53 -8.51
CA PHE A 210 16.19 2.89 -9.01
C PHE A 210 17.42 3.41 -9.76
N CYS A 211 18.59 2.83 -9.50
CA CYS A 211 19.85 3.24 -10.15
C CYS A 211 20.12 2.49 -11.47
N GLU A 212 19.44 1.35 -11.70
CA GLU A 212 19.56 0.65 -12.98
C GLU A 212 19.11 1.54 -14.14
N ASN A 213 19.98 1.67 -15.17
CA ASN A 213 19.73 2.51 -16.35
C ASN A 213 19.38 3.98 -16.01
N CYS A 214 19.93 4.52 -14.94
CA CYS A 214 19.78 5.93 -14.60
C CYS A 214 20.73 6.83 -15.41
N SER A 215 20.49 8.14 -15.41
CA SER A 215 21.43 9.11 -15.96
C SER A 215 22.65 9.25 -15.04
N GLU A 216 23.77 9.68 -15.61
CA GLU A 216 25.00 9.95 -14.83
C GLU A 216 24.76 11.03 -13.76
N GLU A 217 23.96 12.05 -14.08
CA GLU A 217 23.58 13.11 -13.14
C GLU A 217 22.85 12.54 -11.90
N PHE A 218 21.89 11.60 -12.12
CA PHE A 218 21.18 10.97 -11.02
C PHE A 218 22.10 10.08 -10.20
N ALA A 219 23.00 9.33 -10.85
CA ALA A 219 23.97 8.50 -10.15
C ALA A 219 24.90 9.34 -9.26
N GLN A 220 25.37 10.49 -9.76
CA GLN A 220 26.22 11.43 -9.00
C GLN A 220 25.43 12.07 -7.83
N GLU A 221 24.15 12.42 -8.05
CA GLU A 221 23.28 12.92 -6.98
C GLU A 221 23.15 11.91 -5.84
N ILE A 222 22.88 10.65 -6.18
CA ILE A 222 22.74 9.58 -5.18
C ILE A 222 24.08 9.29 -4.47
N ALA A 223 25.20 9.33 -5.17
CA ALA A 223 26.51 9.14 -4.57
C ALA A 223 26.84 10.20 -3.50
N LYS A 224 26.47 11.46 -3.74
CA LYS A 224 26.65 12.55 -2.76
C LYS A 224 25.79 12.34 -1.51
N LEU A 225 24.54 11.87 -1.67
CA LEU A 225 23.66 11.58 -0.54
C LEU A 225 24.14 10.38 0.28
N ASP A 226 24.85 9.46 -0.34
CA ASP A 226 25.36 8.23 0.30
C ASP A 226 26.55 8.48 1.25
N GLU A 227 27.20 9.64 1.20
CA GLU A 227 28.31 10.01 2.09
C GLU A 227 27.88 10.03 3.57
N ASP A 228 26.64 10.41 3.88
CA ASP A 228 26.15 10.46 5.25
C ASP A 228 25.37 9.22 5.70
N TRP A 229 24.65 8.61 4.92
CA TRP A 229 23.81 7.42 4.96
C TRP A 229 22.59 7.62 4.04
N TYR A 230 22.49 6.78 3.06
CA TYR A 230 21.37 6.82 2.14
C TYR A 230 20.87 5.39 1.84
N GLY A 231 20.24 4.79 2.85
CA GLY A 231 19.59 3.49 2.79
C GLY A 231 20.34 2.34 3.45
N TYR A 232 19.62 1.26 3.70
CA TYR A 232 20.18 0.01 4.18
C TYR A 232 20.83 -0.78 3.05
N SER A 233 21.74 -1.70 3.41
CA SER A 233 22.35 -2.59 2.43
C SER A 233 21.30 -3.45 1.70
N GLU A 234 21.62 -3.89 0.49
CA GLU A 234 20.72 -4.72 -0.30
C GLU A 234 20.36 -6.02 0.40
N GLN A 235 21.31 -6.60 1.14
CA GLN A 235 21.08 -7.81 1.92
C GLN A 235 20.02 -7.59 3.00
N ILE A 236 20.07 -6.46 3.72
CA ILE A 236 19.06 -6.10 4.73
C ILE A 236 17.71 -5.86 4.05
N CYS A 237 17.69 -5.14 2.93
CA CYS A 237 16.45 -4.88 2.20
C CYS A 237 15.78 -6.15 1.69
N ASP A 238 16.55 -7.08 1.12
CA ASP A 238 16.01 -8.33 0.54
C ASP A 238 15.60 -9.35 1.60
N SER A 239 16.54 -9.70 2.48
CA SER A 239 16.40 -10.87 3.33
C SER A 239 15.73 -10.59 4.67
N LEU A 240 15.58 -9.32 5.05
CA LEU A 240 15.00 -8.94 6.33
C LEU A 240 13.80 -8.01 6.20
N ILE A 241 13.96 -6.85 5.56
CA ILE A 241 12.87 -5.89 5.42
C ILE A 241 11.83 -6.42 4.43
N GLY A 242 12.27 -6.94 3.28
CA GLY A 242 11.40 -7.48 2.24
C GLY A 242 10.62 -8.72 2.67
N GLU A 243 11.17 -9.49 3.62
CA GLU A 243 10.54 -10.68 4.20
C GLU A 243 9.90 -10.44 5.56
N MET A 244 9.77 -9.16 5.97
CA MET A 244 9.16 -8.84 7.25
C MET A 244 7.72 -9.37 7.31
N ARG A 245 7.40 -9.98 8.47
CA ARG A 245 6.08 -10.56 8.71
C ARG A 245 4.96 -9.52 8.55
N THR A 246 3.84 -9.98 8.07
CA THR A 246 2.58 -9.20 8.00
C THR A 246 1.53 -9.77 8.94
N ASP A 247 1.98 -10.36 10.06
CA ASP A 247 1.10 -10.82 11.11
C ASP A 247 0.39 -9.61 11.75
N MET A 248 -0.79 -9.84 12.30
CA MET A 248 -1.57 -8.77 12.94
C MET A 248 -1.08 -8.46 14.36
N ASP A 249 0.20 -8.68 14.65
CA ASP A 249 0.83 -8.32 15.91
C ASP A 249 1.48 -6.91 15.85
N SER A 250 1.86 -6.38 17.00
CA SER A 250 2.53 -5.09 17.08
C SER A 250 4.02 -5.21 16.75
N PHE A 251 4.54 -4.31 15.94
CA PHE A 251 5.98 -4.13 15.77
C PHE A 251 6.64 -3.63 17.06
N THR A 252 7.87 -4.06 17.29
CA THR A 252 8.72 -3.43 18.30
C THR A 252 9.08 -2.00 17.88
N ARG A 253 9.53 -1.19 18.82
CA ARG A 253 9.97 0.18 18.50
C ARG A 253 11.11 0.20 17.48
N ALA A 254 12.05 -0.76 17.57
CA ALA A 254 13.15 -0.86 16.62
C ALA A 254 12.68 -1.25 15.22
N GLU A 255 11.81 -2.26 15.11
CA GLU A 255 11.20 -2.65 13.83
C GLU A 255 10.45 -1.49 13.16
N ALA A 256 9.61 -0.76 13.91
CA ALA A 256 8.87 0.38 13.39
C ALA A 256 9.81 1.48 12.86
N ARG A 257 10.89 1.80 13.60
CA ARG A 257 11.88 2.80 13.19
C ARG A 257 12.66 2.41 11.95
N ILE A 258 13.02 1.12 11.83
CA ILE A 258 13.69 0.59 10.63
C ILE A 258 12.76 0.70 9.41
N LEU A 259 11.50 0.33 9.58
CA LEU A 259 10.49 0.45 8.50
C LEU A 259 10.24 1.91 8.11
N GLU A 260 10.17 2.82 9.07
CA GLU A 260 10.02 4.26 8.82
C GLU A 260 11.22 4.83 8.07
N ASN A 261 12.46 4.51 8.48
CA ASN A 261 13.67 4.90 7.76
C ASN A 261 13.67 4.37 6.33
N HIS A 262 13.36 3.08 6.16
CA HIS A 262 13.34 2.44 4.84
C HIS A 262 12.26 3.05 3.93
N GLY A 263 11.06 3.23 4.45
CA GLY A 263 9.95 3.84 3.71
C GLY A 263 10.25 5.29 3.29
N TYR A 264 10.85 6.07 4.19
CA TYR A 264 11.27 7.44 3.92
C TYR A 264 12.35 7.50 2.83
N PHE A 265 13.36 6.63 2.94
CA PHE A 265 14.42 6.49 1.94
C PHE A 265 13.87 6.08 0.56
N MET A 266 13.01 5.06 0.50
CA MET A 266 12.43 4.60 -0.76
C MET A 266 11.54 5.67 -1.42
N ALA A 267 10.79 6.42 -0.61
CA ALA A 267 9.96 7.52 -1.11
C ALA A 267 10.82 8.65 -1.71
N ASP A 268 11.86 9.09 -0.98
CA ASP A 268 12.77 10.12 -1.45
C ASP A 268 13.44 9.73 -2.77
N LEU A 269 14.01 8.51 -2.83
CA LEU A 269 14.67 7.97 -4.01
C LEU A 269 13.71 7.86 -5.22
N ALA A 270 12.49 7.37 -4.99
CA ALA A 270 11.48 7.23 -6.03
C ALA A 270 11.01 8.59 -6.57
N ILE A 271 10.85 9.60 -5.69
CA ILE A 271 10.47 10.96 -6.08
C ILE A 271 11.60 11.63 -6.85
N ARG A 272 12.84 11.56 -6.39
CA ARG A 272 14.02 12.07 -7.10
C ARG A 272 14.14 11.45 -8.48
N ARG A 273 13.87 10.16 -8.61
CA ARG A 273 13.97 9.44 -9.89
C ARG A 273 12.84 9.73 -10.86
N HIS A 274 11.60 9.75 -10.39
CA HIS A 274 10.41 9.68 -11.24
C HIS A 274 9.49 10.90 -11.15
N ALA A 275 9.60 11.70 -10.11
CA ALA A 275 8.70 12.80 -9.82
C ALA A 275 9.45 14.08 -9.37
N ARG A 276 10.59 14.37 -9.97
CA ARG A 276 11.50 15.50 -9.63
C ARG A 276 10.80 16.86 -9.49
N HIS A 277 9.73 17.06 -10.23
CA HIS A 277 8.95 18.30 -10.20
C HIS A 277 8.11 18.49 -8.92
N LEU A 278 8.06 17.50 -8.04
CA LEU A 278 7.29 17.56 -6.79
C LEU A 278 8.12 17.97 -5.59
N GLY A 279 9.43 17.85 -5.67
CA GLY A 279 10.32 18.07 -4.54
C GLY A 279 11.37 19.12 -4.80
N ASP A 280 11.86 19.71 -3.71
CA ASP A 280 13.10 20.45 -3.69
C ASP A 280 14.26 19.42 -3.67
N LEU A 281 14.90 19.22 -4.83
CA LEU A 281 15.96 18.24 -5.01
C LEU A 281 17.27 18.66 -4.32
N GLU A 282 17.40 19.92 -3.94
CA GLU A 282 18.53 20.45 -3.16
C GLU A 282 18.33 20.17 -1.65
N ALA A 283 17.11 19.84 -1.23
CA ALA A 283 16.85 19.49 0.15
C ALA A 283 17.68 18.27 0.57
N ALA A 284 18.43 18.43 1.66
CA ALA A 284 19.21 17.33 2.22
C ALA A 284 18.30 16.21 2.73
N PHE A 285 18.65 14.98 2.43
CA PHE A 285 17.99 13.82 3.01
C PHE A 285 18.20 13.80 4.52
N ARG A 286 17.11 13.68 5.27
CA ARG A 286 17.17 13.61 6.75
C ARG A 286 16.53 12.33 7.21
N VAL A 287 17.37 11.39 7.65
CA VAL A 287 16.88 10.12 8.18
C VAL A 287 16.07 10.34 9.47
N PRO A 288 14.86 9.77 9.58
CA PRO A 288 14.00 9.97 10.74
C PRO A 288 14.59 9.44 12.06
N HIS A 289 15.23 8.26 12.02
CA HIS A 289 15.72 7.57 13.22
C HIS A 289 17.20 7.18 13.09
N ARG A 290 18.07 7.94 13.74
CA ARG A 290 19.53 7.73 13.68
C ARG A 290 20.01 6.56 14.55
N ASP A 291 19.21 6.10 15.47
CA ASP A 291 19.55 5.03 16.43
C ASP A 291 19.43 3.60 15.83
N VAL A 292 19.01 3.48 14.60
CA VAL A 292 18.84 2.20 13.89
C VAL A 292 19.46 2.23 12.48
N LEU A 293 20.62 2.88 12.31
CA LEU A 293 21.30 2.97 11.01
C LEU A 293 22.37 1.90 10.82
N ASP A 294 23.05 1.52 11.88
CA ASP A 294 24.12 0.54 11.83
C ASP A 294 23.61 -0.88 11.62
N GLU A 295 24.26 -1.61 10.73
CA GLU A 295 23.86 -2.97 10.37
C GLU A 295 23.74 -3.94 11.56
N PRO A 296 24.67 -3.97 12.53
CA PRO A 296 24.53 -4.84 13.69
C PRO A 296 23.24 -4.64 14.48
N THR A 297 22.85 -3.39 14.73
CA THR A 297 21.60 -3.04 15.43
C THR A 297 20.37 -3.48 14.62
N VAL A 298 20.38 -3.23 13.30
CA VAL A 298 19.30 -3.64 12.40
C VAL A 298 19.17 -5.16 12.36
N LEU A 299 20.27 -5.88 12.20
CA LEU A 299 20.30 -7.34 12.18
C LEU A 299 19.80 -7.93 13.51
N ALA A 300 20.19 -7.36 14.65
CA ALA A 300 19.72 -7.81 15.95
C ALA A 300 18.20 -7.59 16.11
N ALA A 301 17.68 -6.44 15.69
CA ALA A 301 16.27 -6.11 15.78
C ALA A 301 15.41 -7.01 14.86
N LEU A 302 15.83 -7.22 13.61
CA LEU A 302 15.03 -7.92 12.60
C LEU A 302 15.13 -9.44 12.71
N ARG A 303 16.25 -10.02 13.16
CA ARG A 303 16.35 -11.47 13.42
C ARG A 303 15.38 -11.95 14.50
N VAL A 304 15.14 -11.13 15.51
CA VAL A 304 14.13 -11.43 16.55
C VAL A 304 12.71 -11.33 16.00
N SER A 305 12.49 -10.52 14.96
CA SER A 305 11.20 -10.37 14.28
C SER A 305 10.71 -11.68 13.68
N HIS A 306 11.57 -12.43 13.00
CA HIS A 306 11.21 -13.71 12.36
C HIS A 306 10.88 -14.82 13.38
N SER A 307 11.35 -14.73 14.62
CA SER A 307 11.12 -15.75 15.65
C SER A 307 9.78 -15.61 16.39
N ARG A 308 9.04 -14.52 16.17
CA ARG A 308 7.80 -14.20 16.89
C ARG A 308 6.52 -14.87 16.37
N LEU A 309 6.62 -15.72 15.39
CA LEU A 309 5.54 -16.45 14.70
C LEU A 309 4.55 -17.23 15.62
N HIS A 310 4.67 -17.18 16.94
CA HIS A 310 3.92 -18.03 17.86
C HIS A 310 3.03 -17.28 18.86
N SER A 311 2.75 -15.99 18.69
CA SER A 311 1.96 -15.23 19.67
C SER A 311 0.50 -14.99 19.26
N TRP A 312 -0.13 -15.92 18.57
CA TRP A 312 -1.57 -15.87 18.28
C TRP A 312 -2.44 -15.91 19.57
N SER A 313 -1.88 -16.38 20.69
CA SER A 313 -2.59 -16.48 21.96
C SER A 313 -2.90 -15.14 22.62
N ARG A 314 -2.19 -14.08 22.31
CA ARG A 314 -2.37 -12.75 22.97
C ARG A 314 -3.50 -11.89 22.38
N TRP A 315 -4.14 -12.32 21.33
CA TRP A 315 -5.28 -11.60 20.74
C TRP A 315 -6.63 -11.98 21.34
N PHE A 316 -6.67 -13.01 22.19
CA PHE A 316 -7.88 -13.58 22.75
C PHE A 316 -8.02 -13.36 24.25
N ASP A 317 -7.03 -12.78 24.93
CA ASP A 317 -7.05 -12.25 26.28
C ASP A 317 -7.33 -10.74 26.27
#